data_d5b873d55a092d2c29b6367f2152385f
#
_entry.id   d5b873d55a092d2c29b6367f2152385f
#
_cell.length_a   1.000
_cell.length_b   1.000
_cell.length_c   1.000
_cell.angle_alpha   90.00
_cell.angle_beta   90.00
_cell.angle_gamma   90.00
#
_symmetry.space_group_name_H-M   'P 1'
#
loop_
_entity.id
_entity.type
_entity.pdbx_description
1 polymer ?
#
loop_
_entity_poly.entity_id
_entity_poly.type
_entity_poly.pdbx_seq_one_letter_code
_entity_poly.pdbx_strand_id
1 'polypeptide(L)'
;MRSLGLGVEGFQPHSLIVDTCGIYYDATRPSDLEKLIIAADFCPTLLSRASKAIALLRHYRLSKYNHAPDRPTLPTTDKKRVLVVDQTFGDPSVSYGAATVATFIEMLDSALAENPDAEIVVKIHPDVIAGKKQGYLLEAARARHCRVLSDNINPWALFDRVDRVYVVTSQLGFEALLARLPVSCFGLPFYAGWGLTDDRQSCPRRAVSRTLEQLFAAAYLCYCRYANPYTLERC
;
A
#
# COMPACT_ATOMS: atom_id res chain seq x y z
N MET A 1 7.38 -2.03 -9.44
CA MET A 1 6.77 -2.37 -8.15
C MET A 1 7.70 -3.35 -7.45
N ARG A 2 8.19 -3.04 -6.28
CA ARG A 2 9.07 -3.97 -5.53
C ARG A 2 8.20 -4.73 -4.56
N SER A 3 8.15 -6.03 -4.74
CA SER A 3 7.39 -6.93 -3.87
C SER A 3 8.23 -7.51 -2.74
N LEU A 4 9.56 -7.52 -2.89
CA LEU A 4 10.50 -8.14 -1.94
C LEU A 4 11.76 -7.27 -1.81
N GLY A 5 12.04 -6.78 -0.61
CA GLY A 5 13.25 -6.04 -0.28
C GLY A 5 13.32 -4.59 -0.79
N LEU A 6 14.26 -3.83 -0.24
CA LEU A 6 14.50 -2.43 -0.57
C LEU A 6 15.82 -2.28 -1.35
N GLY A 7 15.76 -1.70 -2.55
CA GLY A 7 16.95 -1.51 -3.37
C GLY A 7 17.97 -0.53 -2.81
N VAL A 8 17.54 0.41 -1.95
CA VAL A 8 18.43 1.34 -1.26
C VAL A 8 19.33 0.64 -0.24
N GLU A 9 19.00 -0.58 0.15
CA GLU A 9 19.77 -1.42 1.06
C GLU A 9 20.63 -2.47 0.31
N GLY A 10 20.78 -2.32 -1.01
CA GLY A 10 21.61 -3.19 -1.83
C GLY A 10 20.94 -4.50 -2.29
N PHE A 11 19.65 -4.72 -2.00
CA PHE A 11 18.94 -5.90 -2.50
C PHE A 11 18.82 -5.85 -4.03
N GLN A 12 19.14 -6.96 -4.68
CA GLN A 12 19.03 -7.11 -6.12
C GLN A 12 17.57 -6.93 -6.57
N PRO A 13 17.31 -6.21 -7.68
CA PRO A 13 15.97 -6.10 -8.25
C PRO A 13 15.58 -7.41 -8.91
N HIS A 14 14.45 -7.99 -8.49
CA HIS A 14 13.88 -9.21 -9.07
C HIS A 14 12.72 -8.91 -10.03
N SER A 15 12.34 -7.66 -10.15
CA SER A 15 11.24 -7.24 -11.03
C SER A 15 11.56 -5.95 -11.75
N LEU A 16 11.10 -5.89 -13.01
CA LEU A 16 11.18 -4.72 -13.87
C LEU A 16 9.78 -4.32 -14.30
N ILE A 17 9.52 -3.03 -14.31
CA ILE A 17 8.32 -2.45 -14.89
C ILE A 17 8.72 -1.69 -16.14
N VAL A 18 8.00 -1.96 -17.24
CA VAL A 18 8.07 -1.18 -18.48
C VAL A 18 6.64 -0.73 -18.78
N ASP A 19 6.43 0.57 -18.77
CA ASP A 19 5.14 1.20 -19.09
C ASP A 19 5.35 2.12 -20.27
N THR A 20 4.52 1.99 -21.29
CA THR A 20 4.66 2.73 -22.56
C THR A 20 3.83 4.01 -22.60
N CYS A 21 2.93 4.20 -21.64
CA CYS A 21 1.98 5.31 -21.59
C CYS A 21 2.19 6.23 -20.40
N GLY A 22 2.53 5.66 -19.26
CA GLY A 22 2.66 6.36 -18.00
C GLY A 22 3.44 5.54 -16.99
N ILE A 23 2.98 5.48 -15.75
CA ILE A 23 3.52 4.61 -14.71
C ILE A 23 2.41 4.32 -13.67
N TYR A 24 2.41 3.17 -13.05
CA TYR A 24 1.35 2.68 -12.15
C TYR A 24 0.98 3.62 -10.98
N TYR A 25 1.86 4.50 -10.56
CA TYR A 25 1.60 5.46 -9.48
C TYR A 25 1.16 6.84 -9.97
N ASP A 26 1.10 7.08 -11.30
CA ASP A 26 0.64 8.32 -11.89
C ASP A 26 -0.85 8.19 -12.29
N ALA A 27 -1.73 8.73 -11.46
CA ALA A 27 -3.17 8.76 -11.72
C ALA A 27 -3.61 9.95 -12.61
N THR A 28 -2.70 10.87 -12.97
CA THR A 28 -3.03 12.03 -13.82
C THR A 28 -3.28 11.66 -15.28
N ARG A 29 -2.74 10.52 -15.71
CA ARG A 29 -2.87 9.96 -17.06
C ARG A 29 -2.99 8.44 -17.03
N PRO A 30 -3.46 7.82 -18.14
CA PRO A 30 -3.51 6.37 -18.23
C PRO A 30 -2.13 5.74 -18.11
N SER A 31 -2.05 4.55 -17.50
CA SER A 31 -0.87 3.67 -17.50
C SER A 31 -1.21 2.35 -18.19
N ASP A 32 -0.18 1.59 -18.59
CA ASP A 32 -0.41 0.24 -19.13
C ASP A 32 -1.02 -0.68 -18.06
N LEU A 33 -0.71 -0.47 -16.76
CA LEU A 33 -1.38 -1.18 -15.69
C LEU A 33 -2.88 -0.85 -15.65
N GLU A 34 -3.26 0.43 -15.73
CA GLU A 34 -4.66 0.84 -15.72
C GLU A 34 -5.42 0.21 -16.90
N LYS A 35 -4.83 0.21 -18.10
CA LYS A 35 -5.40 -0.47 -19.28
C LYS A 35 -5.56 -1.98 -19.08
N LEU A 36 -4.56 -2.64 -18.52
CA LEU A 36 -4.64 -4.06 -18.19
C LEU A 36 -5.79 -4.36 -17.23
N ILE A 37 -5.94 -3.55 -16.17
CA ILE A 37 -7.03 -3.73 -15.21
C ILE A 37 -8.40 -3.54 -15.88
N ILE A 38 -8.53 -2.55 -16.78
CA ILE A 38 -9.80 -2.25 -17.46
C ILE A 38 -10.18 -3.32 -18.48
N ALA A 39 -9.23 -3.73 -19.31
CA ALA A 39 -9.50 -4.50 -20.52
C ALA A 39 -9.25 -6.02 -20.37
N ALA A 40 -8.57 -6.46 -19.31
CA ALA A 40 -8.16 -7.85 -19.23
C ALA A 40 -9.35 -8.81 -19.05
N ASP A 41 -9.41 -9.81 -19.91
CA ASP A 41 -10.17 -11.02 -19.70
C ASP A 41 -9.29 -11.99 -18.88
N PHE A 42 -9.61 -12.06 -17.58
CA PHE A 42 -8.84 -12.86 -16.64
C PHE A 42 -9.26 -14.33 -16.71
N CYS A 43 -8.52 -15.14 -17.47
CA CYS A 43 -8.82 -16.56 -17.56
C CYS A 43 -8.72 -17.27 -16.17
N PRO A 44 -9.48 -18.37 -15.97
CA PRO A 44 -9.50 -19.09 -14.69
C PRO A 44 -8.12 -19.54 -14.21
N THR A 45 -7.24 -19.94 -15.10
CA THR A 45 -5.86 -20.35 -14.78
C THR A 45 -5.04 -19.19 -14.18
N LEU A 46 -5.15 -17.99 -14.75
CA LEU A 46 -4.47 -16.81 -14.25
C LEU A 46 -5.00 -16.40 -12.87
N LEU A 47 -6.33 -16.44 -12.68
CA LEU A 47 -6.95 -16.14 -11.37
C LEU A 47 -6.57 -17.18 -10.32
N SER A 48 -6.52 -18.46 -10.67
CA SER A 48 -6.03 -19.52 -9.77
C SER A 48 -4.58 -19.28 -9.36
N ARG A 49 -3.71 -18.86 -10.32
CA ARG A 49 -2.33 -18.48 -10.02
C ARG A 49 -2.25 -17.27 -9.08
N ALA A 50 -3.05 -16.25 -9.32
CA ALA A 50 -3.14 -15.07 -8.47
C ALA A 50 -3.57 -15.41 -7.03
N SER A 51 -4.62 -16.21 -6.89
CA SER A 51 -5.11 -16.68 -5.58
C SER A 51 -4.04 -17.46 -4.82
N LYS A 52 -3.34 -18.39 -5.47
CA LYS A 52 -2.22 -19.13 -4.87
C LYS A 52 -1.07 -18.21 -4.46
N ALA A 53 -0.71 -17.23 -5.30
CA ALA A 53 0.34 -16.28 -4.98
C ALA A 53 -0.04 -15.39 -3.78
N ILE A 54 -1.27 -14.91 -3.72
CA ILE A 54 -1.79 -14.15 -2.55
C ILE A 54 -1.72 -15.02 -1.29
N ALA A 55 -2.13 -16.29 -1.37
CA ALA A 55 -2.07 -17.22 -0.24
C ALA A 55 -0.63 -17.42 0.25
N LEU A 56 0.35 -17.55 -0.66
CA LEU A 56 1.76 -17.67 -0.32
C LEU A 56 2.29 -16.40 0.33
N LEU A 57 1.99 -15.22 -0.22
CA LEU A 57 2.39 -13.93 0.37
C LEU A 57 1.88 -13.80 1.81
N ARG A 58 0.63 -14.18 2.05
CA ARG A 58 0.02 -14.19 3.39
C ARG A 58 0.66 -15.22 4.32
N HIS A 59 0.83 -16.45 3.85
CA HIS A 59 1.38 -17.55 4.65
C HIS A 59 2.80 -17.24 5.11
N TYR A 60 3.65 -16.78 4.19
CA TYR A 60 5.05 -16.44 4.48
C TYR A 60 5.23 -14.99 4.95
N ARG A 61 4.13 -14.22 5.10
CA ARG A 61 4.14 -12.83 5.56
C ARG A 61 5.13 -11.96 4.76
N LEU A 62 5.14 -12.15 3.44
CA LEU A 62 6.06 -11.46 2.55
C LEU A 62 5.61 -10.02 2.27
N SER A 63 6.54 -9.09 2.40
CA SER A 63 6.37 -7.66 2.19
C SER A 63 7.60 -7.09 1.49
N LYS A 64 7.53 -5.84 1.07
CA LYS A 64 8.74 -5.12 0.66
C LYS A 64 9.70 -4.85 1.85
N TYR A 65 9.24 -5.05 3.08
CA TYR A 65 10.00 -4.85 4.33
C TYR A 65 10.36 -6.17 5.01
N ASN A 66 10.71 -7.21 4.24
CA ASN A 66 11.05 -8.53 4.78
C ASN A 66 12.25 -8.55 5.74
N HIS A 67 13.14 -7.55 5.64
CA HIS A 67 14.28 -7.36 6.54
C HIS A 67 13.84 -6.91 7.94
N ALA A 68 12.63 -6.35 8.07
CA ALA A 68 12.12 -5.85 9.33
C ALA A 68 11.58 -7.01 10.20
N PRO A 69 11.72 -6.91 11.54
CA PRO A 69 11.22 -7.93 12.45
C PRO A 69 9.72 -8.17 12.31
N ASP A 70 9.33 -9.44 12.19
CA ASP A 70 7.93 -9.87 12.18
C ASP A 70 7.49 -10.25 13.61
N ARG A 71 7.41 -9.26 14.46
CA ARG A 71 6.95 -9.42 15.85
C ARG A 71 6.04 -8.24 16.23
N PRO A 72 4.98 -8.48 17.01
CA PRO A 72 4.08 -7.43 17.44
C PRO A 72 4.82 -6.37 18.28
N THR A 73 4.69 -5.11 17.90
CA THR A 73 5.15 -3.96 18.68
C THR A 73 4.01 -3.27 19.41
N LEU A 74 2.77 -3.53 18.97
CA LEU A 74 1.57 -3.03 19.62
C LEU A 74 1.07 -4.08 20.63
N PRO A 75 0.75 -3.69 21.88
CA PRO A 75 0.17 -4.59 22.87
C PRO A 75 -1.21 -5.06 22.41
N THR A 76 -1.68 -6.15 22.99
CA THR A 76 -3.09 -6.57 22.84
C THR A 76 -4.01 -5.55 23.51
N THR A 77 -5.17 -5.34 22.92
CA THR A 77 -6.22 -4.46 23.46
C THR A 77 -7.59 -4.95 23.00
N ASP A 78 -8.61 -4.66 23.77
CA ASP A 78 -10.01 -4.91 23.41
C ASP A 78 -10.60 -3.76 22.56
N LYS A 79 -9.89 -2.64 22.46
CA LYS A 79 -10.30 -1.52 21.61
C LYS A 79 -9.98 -1.80 20.16
N LYS A 80 -10.87 -1.35 19.28
CA LYS A 80 -10.57 -1.29 17.83
C LYS A 80 -9.35 -0.40 17.60
N ARG A 81 -8.56 -0.76 16.61
CA ARG A 81 -7.41 0.03 16.17
C ARG A 81 -7.51 0.40 14.71
N VAL A 82 -7.18 1.63 14.43
CA VAL A 82 -7.09 2.15 13.08
C VAL A 82 -5.66 2.58 12.81
N LEU A 83 -5.09 2.05 11.73
CA LEU A 83 -3.77 2.41 11.26
C LEU A 83 -3.87 3.54 10.24
N VAL A 84 -3.23 4.66 10.51
CA VAL A 84 -3.04 5.78 9.59
C VAL A 84 -1.59 5.78 9.12
N VAL A 85 -1.36 5.74 7.82
CA VAL A 85 -0.01 5.58 7.26
C VAL A 85 0.49 6.89 6.72
N ASP A 86 1.57 7.40 7.32
CA ASP A 86 2.32 8.54 6.80
C ASP A 86 3.22 8.12 5.62
N GLN A 87 3.63 9.08 4.82
CA GLN A 87 4.61 8.92 3.75
C GLN A 87 5.75 9.92 3.90
N THR A 88 6.87 9.67 3.25
CA THR A 88 7.98 10.58 3.21
C THR A 88 7.64 11.78 2.31
N PHE A 89 7.93 12.98 2.77
CA PHE A 89 7.75 14.19 1.97
C PHE A 89 8.58 14.11 0.68
N GLY A 90 7.97 14.53 -0.45
CA GLY A 90 8.60 14.45 -1.77
C GLY A 90 8.46 13.09 -2.46
N ASP A 91 7.70 12.12 -1.89
CA ASP A 91 7.33 10.90 -2.61
C ASP A 91 6.49 11.26 -3.85
N PRO A 92 6.95 10.96 -5.08
CA PRO A 92 6.23 11.30 -6.30
C PRO A 92 4.83 10.69 -6.37
N SER A 93 4.60 9.54 -5.72
CA SER A 93 3.28 8.90 -5.71
C SER A 93 2.22 9.76 -5.04
N VAL A 94 2.58 10.72 -4.20
CA VAL A 94 1.65 11.64 -3.54
C VAL A 94 1.08 12.62 -4.57
N SER A 95 1.93 13.39 -5.24
CA SER A 95 1.49 14.39 -6.22
C SER A 95 0.83 13.74 -7.45
N TYR A 96 1.42 12.67 -7.96
CA TYR A 96 0.86 11.90 -9.08
C TYR A 96 -0.39 11.09 -8.69
N GLY A 97 -0.60 10.83 -7.42
CA GLY A 97 -1.81 10.21 -6.88
C GLY A 97 -2.88 11.23 -6.47
N ALA A 98 -2.85 12.44 -7.05
CA ALA A 98 -3.80 13.53 -6.82
C ALA A 98 -3.92 13.96 -5.34
N ALA A 99 -2.81 13.93 -4.60
CA ALA A 99 -2.80 14.27 -3.18
C ALA A 99 -1.81 15.41 -2.86
N THR A 100 -2.06 16.07 -1.75
CA THR A 100 -1.29 17.21 -1.24
C THR A 100 -1.01 17.02 0.25
N VAL A 101 -0.30 17.98 0.85
CA VAL A 101 -0.13 18.04 2.32
C VAL A 101 -1.47 18.05 3.05
N ALA A 102 -2.44 18.81 2.55
CA ALA A 102 -3.78 18.90 3.14
C ALA A 102 -4.50 17.55 3.16
N THR A 103 -4.30 16.72 2.14
CA THR A 103 -4.89 15.37 2.05
C THR A 103 -4.49 14.47 3.22
N PHE A 104 -3.24 14.60 3.71
CA PHE A 104 -2.78 13.83 4.88
C PHE A 104 -3.49 14.27 6.17
N ILE A 105 -3.68 15.57 6.33
CA ILE A 105 -4.38 16.11 7.51
C ILE A 105 -5.86 15.69 7.46
N GLU A 106 -6.51 15.81 6.31
CA GLU A 106 -7.87 15.34 6.09
C GLU A 106 -8.02 13.84 6.41
N MET A 107 -7.07 13.02 5.97
CA MET A 107 -7.06 11.58 6.26
C MET A 107 -6.99 11.32 7.77
N LEU A 108 -6.13 12.02 8.50
CA LEU A 108 -5.99 11.85 9.94
C LEU A 108 -7.26 12.31 10.68
N ASP A 109 -7.81 13.46 10.31
CA ASP A 109 -9.02 14.00 10.90
C ASP A 109 -10.24 13.11 10.63
N SER A 110 -10.36 12.57 9.41
CA SER A 110 -11.39 11.59 9.07
C SER A 110 -11.25 10.29 9.86
N ALA A 111 -10.01 9.78 10.02
CA ALA A 111 -9.77 8.57 10.81
C ALA A 111 -10.23 8.75 12.27
N LEU A 112 -9.98 9.90 12.87
CA LEU A 112 -10.44 10.24 14.22
C LEU A 112 -11.95 10.37 14.30
N ALA A 113 -12.56 11.11 13.37
CA ALA A 113 -14.00 11.38 13.37
C ALA A 113 -14.84 10.13 13.10
N GLU A 114 -14.39 9.27 12.19
CA GLU A 114 -15.09 8.04 11.81
C GLU A 114 -14.91 6.90 12.84
N ASN A 115 -13.93 7.00 13.74
CA ASN A 115 -13.60 5.95 14.71
C ASN A 115 -13.38 6.53 16.12
N PRO A 116 -14.40 7.17 16.74
CA PRO A 116 -14.23 7.93 17.99
C PRO A 116 -13.80 7.06 19.17
N ASP A 117 -14.14 5.77 19.17
CA ASP A 117 -13.82 4.83 20.24
C ASP A 117 -12.56 4.00 19.97
N ALA A 118 -11.92 4.18 18.81
CA ALA A 118 -10.75 3.40 18.42
C ALA A 118 -9.43 4.05 18.88
N GLU A 119 -8.40 3.22 19.07
CA GLU A 119 -7.02 3.70 19.18
C GLU A 119 -6.49 4.03 17.78
N ILE A 120 -6.20 5.30 17.51
CA ILE A 120 -5.59 5.72 16.25
C ILE A 120 -4.08 5.60 16.36
N VAL A 121 -3.50 4.74 15.52
CA VAL A 121 -2.06 4.50 15.42
C VAL A 121 -1.54 5.11 14.13
N VAL A 122 -0.65 6.08 14.22
CA VAL A 122 -0.03 6.73 13.06
C VAL A 122 1.35 6.12 12.81
N LYS A 123 1.49 5.39 11.70
CA LYS A 123 2.76 4.80 11.29
C LYS A 123 3.61 5.85 10.59
N ILE A 124 4.71 6.21 11.22
CA ILE A 124 5.69 7.18 10.72
C ILE A 124 6.96 6.43 10.29
N HIS A 125 7.59 6.88 9.21
CA HIS A 125 8.87 6.30 8.79
C HIS A 125 9.96 6.56 9.84
N PRO A 126 10.82 5.57 10.19
CA PRO A 126 11.86 5.77 11.20
C PRO A 126 12.78 6.98 10.93
N ASP A 127 13.14 7.22 9.67
CA ASP A 127 13.96 8.36 9.27
C ASP A 127 13.31 9.73 9.56
N VAL A 128 11.99 9.80 9.61
CA VAL A 128 11.25 11.02 9.97
C VAL A 128 11.44 11.30 11.46
N ILE A 129 11.31 10.30 12.31
CA ILE A 129 11.54 10.43 13.75
C ILE A 129 13.00 10.79 14.05
N ALA A 130 13.94 10.23 13.29
CA ALA A 130 15.37 10.52 13.41
C ALA A 130 15.76 11.90 12.82
N GLY A 131 14.81 12.67 12.27
CA GLY A 131 15.07 13.98 11.65
C GLY A 131 15.83 13.94 10.33
N LYS A 132 16.04 12.75 9.74
CA LYS A 132 16.73 12.57 8.45
C LYS A 132 15.86 12.87 7.25
N LYS A 133 14.53 12.74 7.42
CA LYS A 133 13.51 13.00 6.41
C LYS A 133 12.35 13.77 7.03
N GLN A 134 11.51 14.36 6.18
CA GLN A 134 10.23 14.94 6.60
C GLN A 134 9.10 13.96 6.26
N GLY A 135 8.09 13.91 7.13
CA GLY A 135 6.80 13.28 6.90
C GLY A 135 5.71 14.33 6.87
N TYR A 136 4.48 13.91 6.70
CA TYR A 136 3.32 14.81 6.67
C TYR A 136 2.58 14.85 8.02
N LEU A 137 2.63 13.77 8.81
CA LEU A 137 1.70 13.58 9.93
C LEU A 137 2.32 13.67 11.32
N LEU A 138 3.64 13.71 11.49
CA LEU A 138 4.26 13.58 12.81
C LEU A 138 3.73 14.62 13.81
N GLU A 139 3.77 15.89 13.46
CA GLU A 139 3.32 16.97 14.36
C GLU A 139 1.80 16.97 14.54
N ALA A 140 1.06 16.68 13.45
CA ALA A 140 -0.40 16.57 13.51
C ALA A 140 -0.86 15.42 14.40
N ALA A 141 -0.18 14.27 14.34
CA ALA A 141 -0.46 13.10 15.18
C ALA A 141 -0.20 13.40 16.68
N ARG A 142 0.92 14.08 16.97
CA ARG A 142 1.25 14.52 18.35
C ARG A 142 0.21 15.49 18.89
N ALA A 143 -0.15 16.51 18.10
CA ALA A 143 -1.15 17.51 18.49
C ALA A 143 -2.55 16.92 18.76
N ARG A 144 -2.88 15.80 18.10
CA ARG A 144 -4.15 15.07 18.27
C ARG A 144 -4.06 13.90 19.23
N HIS A 145 -2.95 13.76 19.96
CA HIS A 145 -2.69 12.70 20.93
C HIS A 145 -2.84 11.28 20.35
N CYS A 146 -2.56 11.11 19.04
CA CYS A 146 -2.53 9.80 18.42
C CYS A 146 -1.29 9.01 18.86
N ARG A 147 -1.40 7.69 18.85
CA ARG A 147 -0.24 6.85 19.08
C ARG A 147 0.69 6.87 17.87
N VAL A 148 1.90 7.38 18.03
CA VAL A 148 2.93 7.36 16.99
C VAL A 148 3.70 6.05 17.05
N LEU A 149 3.82 5.38 15.90
CA LEU A 149 4.59 4.15 15.73
C LEU A 149 5.67 4.37 14.66
N SER A 150 6.93 4.29 15.04
CA SER A 150 8.09 4.51 14.17
C SER A 150 9.00 3.28 14.04
N ASP A 151 8.65 2.19 14.70
CA ASP A 151 9.46 0.99 14.65
C ASP A 151 9.62 0.47 13.21
N ASN A 152 10.83 -0.01 12.89
CA ASN A 152 11.05 -0.80 11.69
C ASN A 152 10.44 -2.18 11.93
N ILE A 153 9.29 -2.44 11.34
CA ILE A 153 8.48 -3.63 11.57
C ILE A 153 7.92 -4.15 10.25
N ASN A 154 7.86 -5.47 10.13
CA ASN A 154 7.14 -6.10 9.03
C ASN A 154 5.66 -5.70 9.09
N PRO A 155 5.06 -5.20 8.00
CA PRO A 155 3.66 -4.78 7.97
C PRO A 155 2.66 -5.83 8.46
N TRP A 156 2.92 -7.11 8.25
CA TRP A 156 2.04 -8.20 8.71
C TRP A 156 1.88 -8.22 10.23
N ALA A 157 2.93 -7.89 10.98
CA ALA A 157 2.84 -7.78 12.43
C ALA A 157 1.95 -6.62 12.90
N LEU A 158 1.81 -5.57 12.08
CA LEU A 158 0.82 -4.50 12.31
C LEU A 158 -0.58 -4.94 11.93
N PHE A 159 -0.74 -5.60 10.77
CA PHE A 159 -2.04 -6.04 10.29
C PHE A 159 -2.74 -6.99 11.25
N ASP A 160 -2.01 -7.79 12.01
CA ASP A 160 -2.56 -8.65 13.08
C ASP A 160 -3.13 -7.87 14.27
N ARG A 161 -2.91 -6.56 14.34
CA ARG A 161 -3.21 -5.71 15.49
C ARG A 161 -4.11 -4.53 15.19
N VAL A 162 -4.59 -4.41 13.97
CA VAL A 162 -5.43 -3.31 13.50
C VAL A 162 -6.65 -3.83 12.75
N ASP A 163 -7.73 -3.07 12.77
CA ASP A 163 -9.01 -3.44 12.19
C ASP A 163 -9.27 -2.71 10.86
N ARG A 164 -8.58 -1.60 10.61
CA ARG A 164 -8.74 -0.79 9.40
C ARG A 164 -7.47 0.01 9.11
N VAL A 165 -7.23 0.33 7.83
CA VAL A 165 -6.06 1.07 7.38
C VAL A 165 -6.48 2.29 6.56
N TYR A 166 -5.92 3.45 6.87
CA TYR A 166 -6.08 4.70 6.14
C TYR A 166 -4.76 5.05 5.46
N VAL A 167 -4.82 5.33 4.18
CA VAL A 167 -3.65 5.66 3.35
C VAL A 167 -3.94 6.82 2.41
N VAL A 168 -2.91 7.53 2.00
CA VAL A 168 -3.01 8.43 0.84
C VAL A 168 -2.70 7.62 -0.43
N THR A 169 -1.44 7.29 -0.68
CA THR A 169 -1.03 6.50 -1.86
C THR A 169 -0.07 5.37 -1.53
N SER A 170 0.14 5.12 -0.24
CA SER A 170 1.11 4.13 0.23
C SER A 170 0.83 2.72 -0.29
N GLN A 171 1.86 2.01 -0.75
CA GLN A 171 1.77 0.60 -1.13
C GLN A 171 1.33 -0.29 0.06
N LEU A 172 1.52 0.16 1.29
CA LEU A 172 1.06 -0.55 2.49
C LEU A 172 -0.45 -0.76 2.48
N GLY A 173 -1.23 0.13 1.84
CA GLY A 173 -2.66 -0.08 1.63
C GLY A 173 -2.97 -1.31 0.76
N PHE A 174 -2.17 -1.58 -0.28
CA PHE A 174 -2.34 -2.80 -1.06
C PHE A 174 -1.96 -4.06 -0.26
N GLU A 175 -0.89 -4.00 0.53
CA GLU A 175 -0.53 -5.10 1.43
C GLU A 175 -1.63 -5.36 2.48
N ALA A 176 -2.30 -4.29 2.97
CA ALA A 176 -3.46 -4.40 3.86
C ALA A 176 -4.66 -5.09 3.18
N LEU A 177 -4.93 -4.79 1.90
CA LEU A 177 -5.94 -5.53 1.12
C LEU A 177 -5.57 -7.01 1.01
N LEU A 178 -4.30 -7.34 0.77
CA LEU A 178 -3.83 -8.73 0.78
C LEU A 178 -4.05 -9.39 2.15
N ALA A 179 -3.95 -8.65 3.25
CA ALA A 179 -4.26 -9.09 4.60
C ALA A 179 -5.77 -9.16 4.90
N ARG A 180 -6.64 -8.77 3.95
CA ARG A 180 -8.11 -8.67 4.07
C ARG A 180 -8.59 -7.62 5.06
N LEU A 181 -7.81 -6.57 5.26
CA LEU A 181 -8.22 -5.42 6.05
C LEU A 181 -9.00 -4.42 5.19
N PRO A 182 -10.03 -3.77 5.73
CA PRO A 182 -10.65 -2.60 5.10
C PRO A 182 -9.64 -1.48 4.93
N VAL A 183 -9.63 -0.86 3.74
CA VAL A 183 -8.69 0.23 3.41
C VAL A 183 -9.46 1.44 2.91
N SER A 184 -9.19 2.61 3.50
CA SER A 184 -9.67 3.91 3.02
C SER A 184 -8.53 4.65 2.32
N CYS A 185 -8.76 5.09 1.07
CA CYS A 185 -7.78 5.79 0.24
C CYS A 185 -8.15 7.26 0.09
N PHE A 186 -7.24 8.16 0.44
CA PHE A 186 -7.41 9.61 0.33
C PHE A 186 -6.74 10.20 -0.92
N GLY A 187 -5.89 9.46 -1.59
CA GLY A 187 -5.38 9.70 -2.92
C GLY A 187 -5.80 8.59 -3.89
N LEU A 188 -5.15 8.55 -5.05
CA LEU A 188 -5.44 7.59 -6.12
C LEU A 188 -4.27 6.63 -6.38
N PRO A 189 -3.88 5.75 -5.44
CA PRO A 189 -2.92 4.70 -5.72
C PRO A 189 -3.46 3.73 -6.80
N PHE A 190 -2.60 2.87 -7.33
CA PHE A 190 -2.99 1.96 -8.41
C PHE A 190 -4.14 1.00 -8.04
N TYR A 191 -4.33 0.74 -6.77
CA TYR A 191 -5.35 -0.18 -6.26
C TYR A 191 -6.67 0.50 -5.86
N ALA A 192 -6.75 1.85 -5.89
CA ALA A 192 -7.97 2.61 -5.64
C ALA A 192 -8.83 2.73 -6.90
N GLY A 193 -10.14 2.88 -6.73
CA GLY A 193 -11.10 3.09 -7.82
C GLY A 193 -11.65 1.82 -8.47
N TRP A 194 -11.39 0.64 -7.88
CA TRP A 194 -11.81 -0.65 -8.44
C TRP A 194 -12.85 -1.38 -7.58
N GLY A 195 -13.44 -0.69 -6.57
CA GLY A 195 -14.43 -1.26 -5.66
C GLY A 195 -13.85 -2.13 -4.54
N LEU A 196 -12.52 -2.08 -4.30
CA LEU A 196 -11.84 -2.82 -3.23
C LEU A 196 -11.53 -1.96 -2.01
N THR A 197 -11.59 -0.66 -2.16
CA THR A 197 -11.24 0.36 -1.17
C THR A 197 -12.39 1.35 -0.98
N ASP A 198 -12.39 2.00 0.18
CA ASP A 198 -13.24 3.15 0.46
C ASP A 198 -12.50 4.40 -0.05
N ASP A 199 -12.84 4.83 -1.27
CA ASP A 199 -12.10 5.85 -1.99
C ASP A 199 -12.70 7.24 -1.75
N ARG A 200 -11.88 8.19 -1.28
CA ARG A 200 -12.27 9.59 -1.05
C ARG A 200 -12.10 10.46 -2.28
N GLN A 201 -11.44 9.93 -3.29
CA GLN A 201 -11.30 10.56 -4.60
C GLN A 201 -11.76 9.60 -5.69
N SER A 202 -12.25 10.15 -6.79
CA SER A 202 -12.69 9.38 -7.95
C SER A 202 -11.75 9.55 -9.14
N CYS A 203 -11.59 8.48 -9.90
CA CYS A 203 -10.93 8.51 -11.19
C CYS A 203 -11.90 8.00 -12.26
N PRO A 204 -12.48 8.87 -13.12
CA PRO A 204 -13.50 8.46 -14.09
C PRO A 204 -13.05 7.35 -15.04
N ARG A 205 -11.76 7.19 -15.27
CA ARG A 205 -11.20 6.11 -16.11
C ARG A 205 -11.31 4.74 -15.47
N ARG A 206 -11.39 4.65 -14.12
CA ARG A 206 -11.44 3.41 -13.33
C ARG A 206 -12.89 3.02 -13.05
N ALA A 207 -13.68 2.88 -14.12
CA ALA A 207 -15.13 2.67 -14.04
C ALA A 207 -15.57 1.19 -13.95
N VAL A 208 -14.65 0.27 -13.65
CA VAL A 208 -14.94 -1.16 -13.55
C VAL A 208 -14.62 -1.69 -12.17
N SER A 209 -15.50 -2.50 -11.59
CA SER A 209 -15.20 -3.21 -10.35
C SER A 209 -14.33 -4.44 -10.64
N ARG A 210 -13.38 -4.71 -9.74
CA ARG A 210 -12.45 -5.84 -9.83
C ARG A 210 -12.35 -6.58 -8.50
N THR A 211 -12.08 -7.89 -8.57
CA THR A 211 -11.72 -8.64 -7.38
C THR A 211 -10.24 -8.43 -7.03
N LEU A 212 -9.87 -8.78 -5.80
CA LEU A 212 -8.47 -8.68 -5.37
C LEU A 212 -7.55 -9.55 -6.24
N GLU A 213 -8.00 -10.75 -6.63
CA GLU A 213 -7.27 -11.66 -7.50
C GLU A 213 -7.07 -11.07 -8.91
N GLN A 214 -8.09 -10.41 -9.46
CA GLN A 214 -7.99 -9.73 -10.75
C GLN A 214 -7.00 -8.57 -10.70
N LEU A 215 -7.09 -7.73 -9.67
CA LEU A 215 -6.17 -6.62 -9.47
C LEU A 215 -4.73 -7.11 -9.25
N PHE A 216 -4.56 -8.15 -8.43
CA PHE A 216 -3.26 -8.78 -8.21
C PHE A 216 -2.69 -9.40 -9.50
N ALA A 217 -3.52 -10.11 -10.27
CA ALA A 217 -3.11 -10.69 -11.54
C ALA A 217 -2.62 -9.62 -12.51
N ALA A 218 -3.38 -8.54 -12.69
CA ALA A 218 -2.98 -7.43 -13.54
C ALA A 218 -1.65 -6.82 -13.09
N ALA A 219 -1.53 -6.46 -11.80
CA ALA A 219 -0.38 -5.72 -11.29
C ALA A 219 0.88 -6.58 -11.14
N TYR A 220 0.75 -7.79 -10.58
CA TYR A 220 1.90 -8.62 -10.21
C TYR A 220 2.23 -9.71 -11.23
N LEU A 221 1.25 -10.25 -11.95
CA LEU A 221 1.50 -11.35 -12.88
C LEU A 221 1.61 -10.90 -14.35
N CYS A 222 0.94 -9.81 -14.74
CA CYS A 222 0.92 -9.33 -16.12
C CYS A 222 1.80 -8.09 -16.32
N TYR A 223 1.69 -7.09 -15.45
CA TYR A 223 2.39 -5.82 -15.62
C TYR A 223 3.85 -5.89 -15.15
N CYS A 224 4.14 -6.54 -14.03
CA CYS A 224 5.51 -6.77 -13.58
C CYS A 224 6.17 -7.89 -14.37
N ARG A 225 7.42 -7.68 -14.74
CA ARG A 225 8.28 -8.69 -15.35
C ARG A 225 9.31 -9.11 -14.33
N TYR A 226 9.50 -10.41 -14.18
CA TYR A 226 10.41 -10.99 -13.20
C TYR A 226 11.60 -11.63 -13.92
N ALA A 227 12.78 -11.52 -13.30
CA ALA A 227 13.97 -12.21 -13.71
C ALA A 227 14.50 -13.04 -12.56
N ASN A 228 14.96 -14.25 -12.85
CA ASN A 228 15.66 -15.08 -11.88
C ASN A 228 17.00 -14.39 -11.55
N PRO A 229 17.29 -14.04 -10.30
CA PRO A 229 18.51 -13.31 -9.95
C PRO A 229 19.79 -14.12 -10.13
N TYR A 230 19.68 -15.45 -10.25
CA TYR A 230 20.82 -16.34 -10.39
C TYR A 230 21.12 -16.66 -11.87
N THR A 231 20.09 -16.85 -12.69
CA THR A 231 20.25 -17.20 -14.11
C THR A 231 20.08 -16.01 -15.05
N LEU A 232 19.51 -14.88 -14.56
CA LEU A 232 19.13 -13.71 -15.33
C LEU A 232 18.07 -13.98 -16.42
N GLU A 233 17.51 -15.16 -16.42
CA GLU A 233 16.42 -15.54 -17.32
C GLU A 233 15.08 -14.98 -16.83
N ARG A 234 14.17 -14.81 -17.77
CA ARG A 234 12.80 -14.40 -17.47
C ARG A 234 12.06 -15.53 -16.73
N CYS A 235 11.41 -15.18 -15.63
CA CYS A 235 10.51 -16.08 -14.91
C CYS A 235 9.13 -16.13 -15.55
#